data_954ece8b4ce01c55a01e1ad5349af777
#
_entry.id   954ece8b4ce01c55a01e1ad5349af777
#
_cell.length_a   1.000
_cell.length_b   1.000
_cell.length_c   1.000
_cell.angle_alpha   90.00
_cell.angle_beta   90.00
_cell.angle_gamma   90.00
#
_symmetry.space_group_name_H-M   'P 1'
#
loop_
_entity.id
_entity.type
_entity.pdbx_description
1 polymer ?
#
loop_
_entity_poly.entity_id
_entity_poly.type
_entity_poly.pdbx_seq_one_letter_code
_entity_poly.pdbx_strand_id
1 'polypeptide(L)'
;MQNILVIGCGLLGSSLVRKIHKKKIAKNIYVYEKSKKYLSQIKQLKLPCKILNKLDSTVSNCDLIIFCTPMSEYKNIIKKINTFLSSKNLVTDIGSSKLETQKIINKNLNKNTNWISSHPISGSEVSGPKNGSLTMFDNKWCILIKDKNSKTRDLNKLKKFWKKIGSRVVIMSADRHDKIFSITSHLPHLIAYNLVKSAQDFENKQNYNLIQFSAGGLRDFSRIAASNEIMWRDIFFNNSLNLSKAIDLFIKNLQSFQKDIRKKNNKTIIKKLLNTKKVRAQILRLKHDIDKPDFGRSN
;
A
#
# COMPACT_ATOMS: atom_id res chain seq x y z
N MET A 1 4.84 -17.17 17.57
CA MET A 1 3.48 -17.62 17.23
C MET A 1 3.57 -19.06 16.77
N GLN A 2 2.52 -19.85 16.95
CA GLN A 2 2.50 -21.21 16.40
C GLN A 2 2.13 -21.17 14.92
N ASN A 3 1.03 -20.52 14.58
CA ASN A 3 0.48 -20.54 13.23
C ASN A 3 0.16 -19.15 12.74
N ILE A 4 0.58 -18.82 11.52
CA ILE A 4 0.20 -17.59 10.81
C ILE A 4 -0.45 -17.97 9.47
N LEU A 5 -1.58 -17.35 9.16
CA LEU A 5 -2.25 -17.46 7.86
C LEU A 5 -2.09 -16.15 7.07
N VAL A 6 -1.57 -16.25 5.88
CA VAL A 6 -1.50 -15.15 4.89
C VAL A 6 -2.55 -15.42 3.81
N ILE A 7 -3.54 -14.53 3.69
CA ILE A 7 -4.60 -14.59 2.68
C ILE A 7 -4.25 -13.62 1.56
N GLY A 8 -3.93 -14.15 0.39
CA GLY A 8 -3.33 -13.42 -0.74
C GLY A 8 -1.80 -13.46 -0.70
N CYS A 9 -1.18 -14.03 -1.70
CA CYS A 9 0.27 -14.21 -1.77
C CYS A 9 0.85 -13.53 -3.01
N GLY A 10 0.47 -12.26 -3.22
CA GLY A 10 1.08 -11.38 -4.20
C GLY A 10 2.47 -10.90 -3.77
N LEU A 11 2.86 -9.69 -4.17
CA LEU A 11 4.14 -9.07 -3.81
C LEU A 11 4.36 -9.03 -2.29
N LEU A 12 3.46 -8.39 -1.55
CA LEU A 12 3.63 -8.19 -0.10
C LEU A 12 3.38 -9.48 0.69
N GLY A 13 2.37 -10.27 0.32
CA GLY A 13 2.08 -11.54 0.99
C GLY A 13 3.23 -12.53 0.89
N SER A 14 3.85 -12.67 -0.29
CA SER A 14 5.00 -13.55 -0.48
C SER A 14 6.27 -13.02 0.22
N SER A 15 6.41 -11.70 0.32
CA SER A 15 7.48 -11.05 1.10
C SER A 15 7.32 -11.33 2.60
N LEU A 16 6.08 -11.28 3.11
CA LEU A 16 5.77 -11.67 4.49
C LEU A 16 6.12 -13.14 4.75
N VAL A 17 5.69 -14.05 3.88
CA VAL A 17 6.01 -15.50 4.01
C VAL A 17 7.52 -15.72 4.14
N ARG A 18 8.31 -15.14 3.22
CA ARG A 18 9.78 -15.22 3.26
C ARG A 18 10.36 -14.67 4.56
N LYS A 19 9.88 -13.50 4.99
CA LYS A 19 10.41 -12.81 6.17
C LYS A 19 10.02 -13.52 7.47
N ILE A 20 8.77 -14.00 7.58
CA ILE A 20 8.26 -14.77 8.73
C ILE A 20 9.11 -16.03 8.91
N HIS A 21 9.38 -16.74 7.83
CA HIS A 21 10.23 -17.95 7.84
C HIS A 21 11.67 -17.62 8.24
N LYS A 22 12.31 -16.68 7.54
CA LYS A 22 13.72 -16.29 7.81
C LYS A 22 13.94 -15.85 9.25
N LYS A 23 12.96 -15.14 9.83
CA LYS A 23 13.03 -14.64 11.22
C LYS A 23 12.45 -15.61 12.24
N LYS A 24 12.01 -16.82 11.83
CA LYS A 24 11.41 -17.86 12.70
C LYS A 24 10.29 -17.28 13.57
N ILE A 25 9.40 -16.43 13.00
CA ILE A 25 8.35 -15.73 13.75
C ILE A 25 7.20 -16.68 14.10
N ALA A 26 6.94 -17.66 13.23
CA ALA A 26 5.94 -18.69 13.45
C ALA A 26 6.51 -20.08 13.14
N LYS A 27 5.92 -21.12 13.79
CA LYS A 27 6.25 -22.53 13.51
C LYS A 27 5.69 -22.98 12.17
N ASN A 28 4.43 -22.64 11.89
CA ASN A 28 3.76 -22.95 10.63
C ASN A 28 3.30 -21.66 9.95
N ILE A 29 3.45 -21.61 8.63
CA ILE A 29 2.96 -20.53 7.77
C ILE A 29 2.00 -21.16 6.79
N TYR A 30 0.75 -20.73 6.83
CA TYR A 30 -0.29 -21.11 5.89
C TYR A 30 -0.51 -19.99 4.88
N VAL A 31 -0.81 -20.35 3.64
CA VAL A 31 -1.14 -19.42 2.57
C VAL A 31 -2.42 -19.86 1.89
N TYR A 32 -3.35 -18.94 1.73
CA TYR A 32 -4.48 -19.09 0.82
C TYR A 32 -4.35 -18.10 -0.33
N GLU A 33 -4.34 -18.60 -1.56
CA GLU A 33 -4.25 -17.80 -2.78
C GLU A 33 -5.30 -18.26 -3.80
N LYS A 34 -6.02 -17.30 -4.38
CA LYS A 34 -7.11 -17.57 -5.34
C LYS A 34 -6.60 -17.71 -6.78
N SER A 35 -5.54 -16.99 -7.12
CA SER A 35 -4.99 -16.95 -8.47
C SER A 35 -4.23 -18.24 -8.82
N LYS A 36 -4.68 -18.99 -9.81
CA LYS A 36 -3.98 -20.18 -10.32
C LYS A 36 -2.54 -19.84 -10.75
N LYS A 37 -2.34 -18.68 -11.40
CA LYS A 37 -1.02 -18.17 -11.79
C LYS A 37 -0.11 -17.98 -10.57
N TYR A 38 -0.61 -17.36 -9.49
CA TYR A 38 0.20 -17.13 -8.30
C TYR A 38 0.44 -18.42 -7.52
N LEU A 39 -0.52 -19.33 -7.47
CA LEU A 39 -0.33 -20.68 -6.88
C LEU A 39 0.80 -21.44 -7.58
N SER A 40 0.84 -21.43 -8.92
CA SER A 40 1.94 -22.03 -9.68
C SER A 40 3.29 -21.39 -9.31
N GLN A 41 3.35 -20.06 -9.24
CA GLN A 41 4.58 -19.34 -8.84
C GLN A 41 5.02 -19.67 -7.40
N ILE A 42 4.09 -19.77 -6.44
CA ILE A 42 4.39 -20.13 -5.06
C ILE A 42 5.04 -21.51 -5.00
N LYS A 43 4.52 -22.48 -5.76
CA LYS A 43 5.06 -23.84 -5.85
C LYS A 43 6.44 -23.85 -6.51
N GLN A 44 6.60 -23.20 -7.67
CA GLN A 44 7.88 -23.09 -8.39
C GLN A 44 8.99 -22.46 -7.54
N LEU A 45 8.65 -21.41 -6.78
CA LEU A 45 9.57 -20.71 -5.89
C LEU A 45 9.83 -21.46 -4.58
N LYS A 46 9.18 -22.60 -4.36
CA LYS A 46 9.27 -23.40 -3.13
C LYS A 46 9.14 -22.52 -1.89
N LEU A 47 8.15 -21.60 -1.86
CA LEU A 47 7.97 -20.73 -0.72
C LEU A 47 7.72 -21.55 0.56
N PRO A 48 8.33 -21.17 1.70
CA PRO A 48 8.27 -21.93 2.94
C PRO A 48 6.90 -21.79 3.64
N CYS A 49 5.86 -22.34 3.03
CA CYS A 49 4.48 -22.29 3.52
C CYS A 49 3.68 -23.55 3.13
N LYS A 50 2.61 -23.79 3.87
CA LYS A 50 1.60 -24.78 3.56
C LYS A 50 0.45 -24.11 2.81
N ILE A 51 0.19 -24.51 1.56
CA ILE A 51 -0.88 -23.93 0.75
C ILE A 51 -2.21 -24.58 1.17
N LEU A 52 -3.19 -23.73 1.49
CA LEU A 52 -4.57 -24.15 1.74
C LEU A 52 -5.39 -24.11 0.44
N ASN A 53 -6.08 -25.18 0.13
CA ASN A 53 -6.99 -25.24 -1.02
C ASN A 53 -8.30 -24.46 -0.76
N LYS A 54 -8.71 -24.38 0.50
CA LYS A 54 -9.90 -23.64 0.96
C LYS A 54 -9.63 -23.02 2.34
N LEU A 55 -10.43 -22.02 2.69
CA LEU A 55 -10.45 -21.46 4.03
C LEU A 55 -11.43 -22.29 4.86
N ASP A 56 -10.90 -23.11 5.75
CA ASP A 56 -11.62 -24.08 6.57
C ASP A 56 -11.24 -23.96 8.06
N SER A 57 -11.50 -24.99 8.86
CA SER A 57 -11.19 -25.04 10.30
C SER A 57 -9.73 -24.80 10.64
N THR A 58 -8.79 -24.91 9.69
CA THR A 58 -7.38 -24.52 9.90
C THR A 58 -7.24 -23.05 10.34
N VAL A 59 -8.19 -22.21 9.91
CA VAL A 59 -8.24 -20.78 10.30
C VAL A 59 -8.33 -20.60 11.81
N SER A 60 -9.12 -21.45 12.52
CA SER A 60 -9.31 -21.34 13.97
C SER A 60 -8.03 -21.57 14.78
N ASN A 61 -7.08 -22.29 14.21
CA ASN A 61 -5.78 -22.61 14.85
C ASN A 61 -4.70 -21.54 14.60
N CYS A 62 -5.02 -20.44 13.88
CA CYS A 62 -4.08 -19.41 13.54
C CYS A 62 -4.03 -18.30 14.60
N ASP A 63 -2.84 -18.01 15.12
CA ASP A 63 -2.61 -16.90 16.07
C ASP A 63 -2.74 -15.52 15.43
N LEU A 64 -2.40 -15.45 14.13
CA LEU A 64 -2.45 -14.23 13.34
C LEU A 64 -2.92 -14.56 11.90
N ILE A 65 -3.88 -13.81 11.42
CA ILE A 65 -4.43 -13.91 10.08
C ILE A 65 -4.21 -12.56 9.39
N ILE A 66 -3.54 -12.56 8.23
CA ILE A 66 -3.14 -11.33 7.53
C ILE A 66 -3.82 -11.29 6.16
N PHE A 67 -4.66 -10.28 5.92
CA PHE A 67 -5.25 -10.03 4.62
C PHE A 67 -4.26 -9.25 3.73
N CYS A 68 -3.77 -9.92 2.69
CA CYS A 68 -2.84 -9.38 1.69
C CYS A 68 -3.47 -9.34 0.30
N THR A 69 -4.79 -9.26 0.22
CA THR A 69 -5.59 -9.15 -1.00
C THR A 69 -5.98 -7.70 -1.27
N PRO A 70 -6.52 -7.37 -2.47
CA PRO A 70 -7.24 -6.14 -2.67
C PRO A 70 -8.36 -5.94 -1.64
N MET A 71 -8.64 -4.70 -1.25
CA MET A 71 -9.61 -4.37 -0.19
C MET A 71 -11.05 -4.75 -0.58
N SER A 72 -11.36 -4.74 -1.87
CA SER A 72 -12.64 -5.23 -2.43
C SER A 72 -12.95 -6.70 -2.08
N GLU A 73 -11.93 -7.51 -1.78
CA GLU A 73 -12.11 -8.91 -1.40
C GLU A 73 -12.40 -9.12 0.10
N TYR A 74 -12.22 -8.12 0.96
CA TYR A 74 -12.30 -8.29 2.43
C TYR A 74 -13.65 -8.83 2.88
N LYS A 75 -14.75 -8.30 2.37
CA LYS A 75 -16.10 -8.77 2.70
C LYS A 75 -16.28 -10.25 2.38
N ASN A 76 -15.81 -10.69 1.21
CA ASN A 76 -15.89 -12.08 0.76
C ASN A 76 -15.01 -13.01 1.61
N ILE A 77 -13.81 -12.56 1.98
CA ILE A 77 -12.90 -13.31 2.85
C ILE A 77 -13.52 -13.48 4.23
N ILE A 78 -14.01 -12.39 4.83
CA ILE A 78 -14.65 -12.41 6.15
C ILE A 78 -15.83 -13.40 6.16
N LYS A 79 -16.69 -13.36 5.14
CA LYS A 79 -17.82 -14.29 5.01
C LYS A 79 -17.37 -15.75 5.05
N LYS A 80 -16.21 -16.07 4.46
CA LYS A 80 -15.69 -17.46 4.41
C LYS A 80 -15.05 -17.92 5.71
N ILE A 81 -14.45 -17.01 6.49
CA ILE A 81 -13.68 -17.40 7.68
C ILE A 81 -14.42 -17.13 9.00
N ASN A 82 -15.51 -16.39 8.97
CA ASN A 82 -16.14 -15.81 10.15
C ASN A 82 -16.60 -16.85 11.17
N THR A 83 -17.06 -18.01 10.69
CA THR A 83 -17.49 -19.16 11.54
C THR A 83 -16.32 -19.85 12.24
N PHE A 84 -15.11 -19.69 11.74
CA PHE A 84 -13.89 -20.28 12.32
C PHE A 84 -13.17 -19.33 13.29
N LEU A 85 -13.60 -18.05 13.35
CA LEU A 85 -12.93 -17.04 14.14
C LEU A 85 -13.46 -16.96 15.57
N SER A 86 -12.55 -16.66 16.49
CA SER A 86 -12.84 -16.48 17.92
C SER A 86 -11.92 -15.41 18.54
N SER A 87 -12.04 -15.17 19.83
CA SER A 87 -11.16 -14.27 20.59
C SER A 87 -9.69 -14.72 20.68
N LYS A 88 -9.37 -15.95 20.25
CA LYS A 88 -7.99 -16.46 20.18
C LYS A 88 -7.26 -15.92 18.95
N ASN A 89 -7.98 -15.59 17.90
CA ASN A 89 -7.42 -15.13 16.64
C ASN A 89 -7.21 -13.62 16.65
N LEU A 90 -6.06 -13.17 16.16
CA LEU A 90 -5.82 -11.78 15.80
C LEU A 90 -5.85 -11.67 14.28
N VAL A 91 -6.72 -10.81 13.77
CA VAL A 91 -6.84 -10.54 12.33
C VAL A 91 -6.28 -9.16 12.03
N THR A 92 -5.54 -9.03 10.94
CA THR A 92 -5.01 -7.77 10.44
C THR A 92 -5.05 -7.73 8.91
N ASP A 93 -4.84 -6.55 8.35
CA ASP A 93 -4.70 -6.35 6.90
C ASP A 93 -3.44 -5.54 6.58
N ILE A 94 -3.16 -5.39 5.29
CA ILE A 94 -2.10 -4.52 4.78
C ILE A 94 -2.62 -3.46 3.79
N GLY A 95 -3.92 -3.23 3.75
CA GLY A 95 -4.57 -2.30 2.83
C GLY A 95 -4.12 -0.85 3.02
N SER A 96 -4.20 -0.07 1.94
CA SER A 96 -3.67 1.30 1.89
C SER A 96 -4.67 2.38 2.28
N SER A 97 -5.96 2.06 2.54
CA SER A 97 -6.95 2.96 3.14
C SER A 97 -7.62 2.30 4.34
N LYS A 98 -8.07 3.09 5.32
CA LYS A 98 -8.41 2.56 6.64
C LYS A 98 -9.84 2.86 7.09
N LEU A 99 -10.41 4.02 6.78
CA LEU A 99 -11.76 4.36 7.24
C LEU A 99 -12.81 3.38 6.69
N GLU A 100 -12.83 3.15 5.38
CA GLU A 100 -13.77 2.19 4.78
C GLU A 100 -13.43 0.75 5.16
N THR A 101 -12.15 0.40 5.26
CA THR A 101 -11.73 -0.90 5.78
C THR A 101 -12.31 -1.15 7.16
N GLN A 102 -12.23 -0.20 8.09
CA GLN A 102 -12.83 -0.33 9.43
C GLN A 102 -14.36 -0.50 9.38
N LYS A 103 -15.05 0.23 8.50
CA LYS A 103 -16.50 0.06 8.34
C LYS A 103 -16.86 -1.35 7.86
N ILE A 104 -16.13 -1.87 6.85
CA ILE A 104 -16.33 -3.22 6.33
C ILE A 104 -16.11 -4.25 7.44
N ILE A 105 -15.03 -4.13 8.19
CA ILE A 105 -14.68 -5.04 9.28
C ILE A 105 -15.73 -4.98 10.40
N ASN A 106 -16.04 -3.79 10.90
CA ASN A 106 -17.00 -3.61 12.01
C ASN A 106 -18.39 -4.15 11.66
N LYS A 107 -18.78 -4.09 10.38
CA LYS A 107 -20.09 -4.59 9.91
C LYS A 107 -20.12 -6.11 9.73
N ASN A 108 -19.01 -6.72 9.32
CA ASN A 108 -19.01 -8.09 8.81
C ASN A 108 -18.21 -9.09 9.67
N LEU A 109 -17.22 -8.64 10.44
CA LEU A 109 -16.39 -9.53 11.26
C LEU A 109 -17.13 -9.94 12.54
N ASN A 110 -16.97 -11.20 12.95
CA ASN A 110 -17.47 -11.70 14.22
C ASN A 110 -16.99 -10.82 15.38
N LYS A 111 -17.92 -10.33 16.20
CA LYS A 111 -17.67 -9.40 17.32
C LYS A 111 -16.68 -9.94 18.36
N ASN A 112 -16.56 -11.24 18.47
CA ASN A 112 -15.61 -11.90 19.38
C ASN A 112 -14.18 -11.96 18.83
N THR A 113 -13.97 -11.58 17.56
CA THR A 113 -12.64 -11.62 16.93
C THR A 113 -11.88 -10.33 17.19
N ASN A 114 -10.59 -10.46 17.50
CA ASN A 114 -9.72 -9.29 17.64
C ASN A 114 -9.22 -8.83 16.27
N TRP A 115 -9.39 -7.54 15.99
CA TRP A 115 -8.93 -6.89 14.77
C TRP A 115 -8.07 -5.67 15.08
N ILE A 116 -6.91 -5.58 14.44
CA ILE A 116 -6.07 -4.37 14.40
C ILE A 116 -5.62 -4.18 12.95
N SER A 117 -6.05 -3.10 12.32
CA SER A 117 -5.64 -2.79 10.95
C SER A 117 -4.19 -2.34 10.89
N SER A 118 -3.46 -2.75 9.85
CA SER A 118 -2.10 -2.29 9.61
C SER A 118 -1.91 -1.82 8.15
N HIS A 119 -0.90 -0.97 7.93
CA HIS A 119 -0.49 -0.52 6.62
C HIS A 119 1.04 -0.42 6.57
N PRO A 120 1.75 -1.43 6.07
CA PRO A 120 3.17 -1.30 5.77
C PRO A 120 3.36 -0.37 4.56
N ILE A 121 4.14 0.69 4.74
CA ILE A 121 4.47 1.65 3.68
C ILE A 121 5.61 1.06 2.85
N SER A 122 5.23 0.10 2.03
CA SER A 122 6.14 -0.79 1.33
C SER A 122 5.46 -1.30 0.06
N GLY A 123 6.24 -1.65 -0.95
CA GLY A 123 5.75 -2.13 -2.22
C GLY A 123 6.53 -1.53 -3.37
N SER A 124 6.14 -1.92 -4.58
CA SER A 124 6.59 -1.37 -5.84
C SER A 124 5.48 -1.53 -6.88
N GLU A 125 5.70 -1.03 -8.08
CA GLU A 125 4.77 -1.12 -9.21
C GLU A 125 4.58 -2.54 -9.74
N VAL A 126 5.50 -3.47 -9.43
CA VAL A 126 5.39 -4.87 -9.87
C VAL A 126 4.50 -5.70 -8.97
N SER A 127 3.92 -6.76 -9.51
CA SER A 127 2.97 -7.63 -8.83
C SER A 127 3.43 -9.09 -8.82
N GLY A 128 2.90 -9.88 -7.89
CA GLY A 128 3.04 -11.32 -7.84
C GLY A 128 4.16 -11.86 -6.96
N PRO A 129 4.14 -13.17 -6.66
CA PRO A 129 5.08 -13.82 -5.72
C PRO A 129 6.55 -13.80 -6.16
N LYS A 130 6.80 -13.76 -7.48
CA LYS A 130 8.17 -13.72 -8.05
C LYS A 130 8.95 -12.47 -7.62
N ASN A 131 8.23 -11.37 -7.43
CA ASN A 131 8.81 -10.07 -7.08
C ASN A 131 8.91 -9.84 -5.56
N GLY A 132 8.47 -10.80 -4.74
CA GLY A 132 8.59 -10.72 -3.30
C GLY A 132 10.03 -10.75 -2.81
N SER A 133 10.34 -9.92 -1.79
CA SER A 133 11.68 -9.72 -1.25
C SER A 133 11.74 -9.90 0.27
N LEU A 134 12.89 -10.41 0.75
CA LEU A 134 13.18 -10.47 2.19
C LEU A 134 13.36 -9.09 2.83
N THR A 135 13.76 -8.09 2.05
CA THR A 135 14.04 -6.74 2.54
C THR A 135 12.86 -5.77 2.36
N MET A 136 11.74 -6.25 1.81
CA MET A 136 10.58 -5.43 1.47
C MET A 136 10.11 -4.49 2.60
N PHE A 137 10.23 -4.93 3.84
CA PHE A 137 9.74 -4.21 5.02
C PHE A 137 10.85 -3.59 5.86
N ASP A 138 12.13 -3.82 5.51
CA ASP A 138 13.26 -3.38 6.34
C ASP A 138 13.36 -1.86 6.38
N ASN A 139 13.35 -1.32 7.61
CA ASN A 139 13.37 0.11 7.89
C ASN A 139 12.19 0.92 7.30
N LYS A 140 11.17 0.25 6.75
CA LYS A 140 9.95 0.90 6.25
C LYS A 140 8.96 1.13 7.39
N TRP A 141 8.15 2.17 7.27
CA TRP A 141 7.07 2.41 8.22
C TRP A 141 5.97 1.35 8.09
N CYS A 142 5.44 0.91 9.22
CA CYS A 142 4.18 0.19 9.30
C CYS A 142 3.25 0.93 10.26
N ILE A 143 2.10 1.33 9.77
CA ILE A 143 1.11 2.07 10.54
C ILE A 143 0.11 1.09 11.11
N LEU A 144 -0.08 1.13 12.44
CA LEU A 144 -1.15 0.42 13.12
C LEU A 144 -2.27 1.37 13.43
N ILE A 145 -3.48 0.95 13.15
CA ILE A 145 -4.67 1.75 13.39
C ILE A 145 -5.24 1.40 14.76
N LYS A 146 -5.30 2.40 15.64
CA LYS A 146 -5.94 2.30 16.94
C LYS A 146 -7.32 2.97 16.87
N ASP A 147 -8.34 2.25 17.29
CA ASP A 147 -9.70 2.75 17.54
C ASP A 147 -10.13 2.48 18.99
N LYS A 148 -11.36 2.85 19.33
CA LYS A 148 -11.92 2.67 20.68
C LYS A 148 -12.05 1.19 21.10
N ASN A 149 -12.15 0.28 20.13
CA ASN A 149 -12.33 -1.17 20.38
C ASN A 149 -10.99 -1.92 20.39
N SER A 150 -9.90 -1.25 20.06
CA SER A 150 -8.57 -1.86 19.98
C SER A 150 -8.04 -2.26 21.34
N LYS A 151 -7.90 -3.55 21.59
CA LYS A 151 -7.30 -4.06 22.83
C LYS A 151 -5.80 -3.80 22.84
N THR A 152 -5.28 -3.21 23.91
CA THR A 152 -3.87 -2.87 24.07
C THR A 152 -2.96 -4.10 23.90
N ARG A 153 -3.40 -5.27 24.41
CA ARG A 153 -2.66 -6.54 24.28
C ARG A 153 -2.43 -6.89 22.80
N ASP A 154 -3.47 -6.80 21.98
CA ASP A 154 -3.43 -7.21 20.58
C ASP A 154 -2.66 -6.18 19.73
N LEU A 155 -2.80 -4.90 20.04
CA LEU A 155 -2.01 -3.84 19.45
C LEU A 155 -0.50 -4.06 19.72
N ASN A 156 -0.13 -4.41 20.97
CA ASN A 156 1.26 -4.71 21.34
C ASN A 156 1.76 -6.00 20.67
N LYS A 157 0.92 -7.04 20.54
CA LYS A 157 1.24 -8.27 19.82
C LYS A 157 1.57 -7.96 18.36
N LEU A 158 0.75 -7.17 17.69
CA LEU A 158 0.95 -6.79 16.29
C LEU A 158 2.15 -5.84 16.11
N LYS A 159 2.35 -4.89 17.04
CA LYS A 159 3.55 -4.02 17.07
C LYS A 159 4.83 -4.83 17.17
N LYS A 160 4.88 -5.84 18.04
CA LYS A 160 6.03 -6.77 18.18
C LYS A 160 6.25 -7.57 16.89
N PHE A 161 5.17 -8.03 16.24
CA PHE A 161 5.24 -8.73 14.96
C PHE A 161 5.90 -7.87 13.89
N TRP A 162 5.40 -6.66 13.62
CA TRP A 162 5.94 -5.79 12.59
C TRP A 162 7.38 -5.33 12.86
N LYS A 163 7.75 -5.12 14.14
CA LYS A 163 9.15 -4.87 14.51
C LYS A 163 10.06 -6.06 14.18
N LYS A 164 9.61 -7.31 14.42
CA LYS A 164 10.36 -8.52 14.05
C LYS A 164 10.46 -8.69 12.52
N ILE A 165 9.46 -8.25 11.78
CA ILE A 165 9.50 -8.18 10.30
C ILE A 165 10.55 -7.17 9.80
N GLY A 166 10.97 -6.21 10.62
CA GLY A 166 11.97 -5.19 10.27
C GLY A 166 11.40 -3.79 10.11
N SER A 167 10.10 -3.60 10.35
CA SER A 167 9.43 -2.31 10.14
C SER A 167 9.57 -1.38 11.35
N ARG A 168 9.59 -0.07 11.08
CA ARG A 168 9.37 0.99 12.06
C ARG A 168 7.87 1.12 12.29
N VAL A 169 7.40 1.05 13.53
CA VAL A 169 5.95 1.04 13.80
C VAL A 169 5.50 2.35 14.41
N VAL A 170 4.45 2.94 13.83
CA VAL A 170 3.74 4.11 14.35
C VAL A 170 2.25 3.78 14.50
N ILE A 171 1.59 4.41 15.46
CA ILE A 171 0.16 4.21 15.75
C ILE A 171 -0.57 5.51 15.48
N MET A 172 -1.70 5.45 14.78
CA MET A 172 -2.59 6.60 14.57
C MET A 172 -4.04 6.15 14.36
N SER A 173 -4.97 7.11 14.27
CA SER A 173 -6.35 6.84 13.89
C SER A 173 -6.49 6.64 12.38
N ALA A 174 -7.56 5.96 11.95
CA ALA A 174 -7.86 5.76 10.53
C ALA A 174 -8.09 7.09 9.79
N ASP A 175 -8.78 8.05 10.41
CA ASP A 175 -9.01 9.36 9.84
C ASP A 175 -7.70 10.10 9.56
N ARG A 176 -6.80 10.15 10.55
CA ARG A 176 -5.48 10.77 10.38
C ARG A 176 -4.66 10.07 9.28
N HIS A 177 -4.71 8.74 9.25
CA HIS A 177 -4.06 7.95 8.23
C HIS A 177 -4.53 8.34 6.83
N ASP A 178 -5.85 8.26 6.59
CA ASP A 178 -6.42 8.48 5.26
C ASP A 178 -6.23 9.92 4.76
N LYS A 179 -6.27 10.92 5.66
CA LYS A 179 -5.92 12.32 5.35
C LYS A 179 -4.45 12.47 4.92
N ILE A 180 -3.51 11.87 5.64
CA ILE A 180 -2.08 11.92 5.29
C ILE A 180 -1.85 11.27 3.93
N PHE A 181 -2.35 10.03 3.75
CA PHE A 181 -2.07 9.25 2.54
C PHE A 181 -2.83 9.74 1.31
N SER A 182 -3.92 10.51 1.47
CA SER A 182 -4.55 11.18 0.32
C SER A 182 -3.59 12.13 -0.39
N ILE A 183 -2.72 12.83 0.36
CA ILE A 183 -1.74 13.78 -0.18
C ILE A 183 -0.39 13.12 -0.50
N THR A 184 0.09 12.24 0.38
CA THR A 184 1.48 11.75 0.26
C THR A 184 1.61 10.52 -0.63
N SER A 185 0.50 9.86 -0.98
CA SER A 185 0.49 8.63 -1.78
C SER A 185 -0.59 8.64 -2.86
N HIS A 186 -1.87 8.82 -2.50
CA HIS A 186 -2.98 8.60 -3.43
C HIS A 186 -3.01 9.66 -4.54
N LEU A 187 -2.87 10.93 -4.18
CA LEU A 187 -2.82 12.03 -5.14
C LEU A 187 -1.62 11.91 -6.11
N PRO A 188 -0.37 11.66 -5.65
CA PRO A 188 0.76 11.46 -6.55
C PRO A 188 0.55 10.37 -7.61
N HIS A 189 -0.05 9.24 -7.23
CA HIS A 189 -0.35 8.18 -8.20
C HIS A 189 -1.46 8.59 -9.17
N LEU A 190 -2.51 9.27 -8.69
CA LEU A 190 -3.56 9.80 -9.57
C LEU A 190 -2.99 10.81 -10.57
N ILE A 191 -2.08 11.68 -10.13
CA ILE A 191 -1.38 12.63 -11.01
C ILE A 191 -0.55 11.87 -12.05
N ALA A 192 0.15 10.81 -11.64
CA ALA A 192 0.92 9.99 -12.58
C ALA A 192 0.05 9.38 -13.67
N TYR A 193 -1.10 8.77 -13.30
CA TYR A 193 -2.06 8.27 -14.29
C TYR A 193 -2.58 9.36 -15.21
N ASN A 194 -2.93 10.54 -14.67
CA ASN A 194 -3.45 11.65 -15.47
C ASN A 194 -2.39 12.26 -16.37
N LEU A 195 -1.15 12.39 -15.94
CA LEU A 195 -0.06 12.91 -16.76
C LEU A 195 0.19 12.01 -17.97
N VAL A 196 0.27 10.70 -17.76
CA VAL A 196 0.45 9.73 -18.85
C VAL A 196 -0.74 9.74 -19.80
N LYS A 197 -1.97 9.80 -19.25
CA LYS A 197 -3.17 9.92 -20.08
C LYS A 197 -3.17 11.23 -20.91
N SER A 198 -2.78 12.34 -20.31
CA SER A 198 -2.71 13.63 -21.02
C SER A 198 -1.69 13.61 -22.16
N ALA A 199 -0.54 12.94 -21.95
CA ALA A 199 0.45 12.73 -23.00
C ALA A 199 -0.13 11.90 -24.17
N GLN A 200 -0.83 10.81 -23.85
CA GLN A 200 -1.48 9.94 -24.84
C GLN A 200 -2.58 10.70 -25.61
N ASP A 201 -3.43 11.47 -24.92
CA ASP A 201 -4.49 12.24 -25.55
C ASP A 201 -3.93 13.31 -26.50
N PHE A 202 -2.81 13.95 -26.11
CA PHE A 202 -2.12 14.92 -26.96
C PHE A 202 -1.52 14.25 -28.19
N GLU A 203 -0.84 13.09 -28.02
CA GLU A 203 -0.27 12.31 -29.13
C GLU A 203 -1.33 11.94 -30.15
N ASN A 204 -2.46 11.38 -29.69
CA ASN A 204 -3.57 10.97 -30.54
C ASN A 204 -4.20 12.16 -31.30
N LYS A 205 -4.33 13.32 -30.64
CA LYS A 205 -4.94 14.52 -31.24
C LYS A 205 -4.05 15.16 -32.30
N GLN A 206 -2.74 15.15 -32.10
CA GLN A 206 -1.76 15.83 -32.97
C GLN A 206 -1.12 14.89 -34.00
N ASN A 207 -1.36 13.57 -33.89
CA ASN A 207 -0.70 12.53 -34.69
C ASN A 207 0.84 12.59 -34.60
N TYR A 208 1.37 12.86 -33.39
CA TYR A 208 2.79 12.91 -33.11
C TYR A 208 3.26 11.64 -32.39
N ASN A 209 4.48 11.20 -32.66
CA ASN A 209 5.13 10.14 -31.90
C ASN A 209 5.79 10.73 -30.62
N LEU A 210 4.98 11.30 -29.72
CA LEU A 210 5.44 12.04 -28.54
C LEU A 210 6.21 11.12 -27.57
N ILE A 211 5.75 9.89 -27.39
CA ILE A 211 6.29 8.95 -26.40
C ILE A 211 7.75 8.62 -26.69
N GLN A 212 8.19 8.57 -27.94
CA GLN A 212 9.60 8.34 -28.29
C GLN A 212 10.57 9.42 -27.76
N PHE A 213 10.04 10.61 -27.48
CA PHE A 213 10.82 11.72 -26.91
C PHE A 213 10.73 11.80 -25.38
N SER A 214 10.26 10.74 -24.72
CA SER A 214 10.09 10.72 -23.27
C SER A 214 11.43 10.89 -22.55
N ALA A 215 11.58 11.99 -21.83
CA ALA A 215 12.70 12.25 -20.93
C ALA A 215 12.40 11.76 -19.50
N GLY A 216 13.33 11.93 -18.59
CA GLY A 216 13.27 11.43 -17.20
C GLY A 216 11.96 11.73 -16.48
N GLY A 217 11.38 12.92 -16.66
CA GLY A 217 10.12 13.30 -16.03
C GLY A 217 8.96 12.38 -16.40
N LEU A 218 8.63 12.25 -17.70
CA LEU A 218 7.53 11.38 -18.14
C LEU A 218 7.83 9.91 -17.84
N ARG A 219 9.06 9.47 -17.98
CA ARG A 219 9.51 8.12 -17.66
C ARG A 219 9.22 7.75 -16.20
N ASP A 220 9.52 8.64 -15.24
CA ASP A 220 9.27 8.37 -13.82
C ASP A 220 7.78 8.32 -13.49
N PHE A 221 6.99 9.23 -14.03
CA PHE A 221 5.54 9.19 -13.84
C PHE A 221 4.90 7.96 -14.51
N SER A 222 5.36 7.55 -15.71
CA SER A 222 4.86 6.35 -16.38
C SER A 222 5.16 5.07 -15.59
N ARG A 223 6.31 5.00 -14.89
CA ARG A 223 6.62 3.89 -13.99
C ARG A 223 5.62 3.81 -12.82
N ILE A 224 5.31 4.93 -12.20
CA ILE A 224 4.29 5.00 -11.14
C ILE A 224 2.92 4.59 -11.67
N ALA A 225 2.55 5.06 -12.86
CA ALA A 225 1.28 4.75 -13.52
C ALA A 225 1.17 3.29 -14.01
N ALA A 226 2.24 2.50 -14.00
CA ALA A 226 2.22 1.07 -14.30
C ALA A 226 1.79 0.19 -13.12
N SER A 227 1.38 0.77 -12.01
CA SER A 227 0.91 0.06 -10.81
C SER A 227 -0.41 -0.67 -11.05
N ASN A 228 -0.69 -1.71 -10.23
CA ASN A 228 -1.88 -2.55 -10.39
C ASN A 228 -3.21 -1.76 -10.31
N GLU A 229 -4.00 -1.84 -11.35
CA GLU A 229 -5.23 -1.08 -11.57
C GLU A 229 -6.34 -1.40 -10.56
N ILE A 230 -6.51 -2.66 -10.17
CA ILE A 230 -7.53 -3.09 -9.19
C ILE A 230 -7.19 -2.53 -7.80
N MET A 231 -5.92 -2.62 -7.41
CA MET A 231 -5.44 -2.08 -6.14
C MET A 231 -5.67 -0.55 -6.07
N TRP A 232 -5.33 0.18 -7.12
CA TRP A 232 -5.48 1.64 -7.15
C TRP A 232 -6.93 2.09 -7.24
N ARG A 233 -7.78 1.38 -8.00
CA ARG A 233 -9.23 1.59 -7.97
C ARG A 233 -9.76 1.48 -6.54
N ASP A 234 -9.41 0.41 -5.82
CA ASP A 234 -9.85 0.19 -4.45
C ASP A 234 -9.35 1.31 -3.51
N ILE A 235 -8.10 1.74 -3.66
CA ILE A 235 -7.53 2.85 -2.88
C ILE A 235 -8.30 4.15 -3.13
N PHE A 236 -8.54 4.50 -4.39
CA PHE A 236 -9.24 5.73 -4.75
C PHE A 236 -10.67 5.74 -4.23
N PHE A 237 -11.39 4.63 -4.37
CA PHE A 237 -12.78 4.54 -3.91
C PHE A 237 -12.89 4.51 -2.40
N ASN A 238 -12.01 3.79 -1.72
CA ASN A 238 -12.06 3.68 -0.25
C ASN A 238 -11.56 4.94 0.48
N ASN A 239 -10.86 5.85 -0.20
CA ASN A 239 -10.46 7.15 0.37
C ASN A 239 -10.98 8.33 -0.47
N SER A 240 -12.11 8.17 -1.14
CA SER A 240 -12.65 9.12 -2.13
C SER A 240 -12.84 10.52 -1.57
N LEU A 241 -13.41 10.67 -0.37
CA LEU A 241 -13.67 11.97 0.24
C LEU A 241 -12.39 12.80 0.48
N ASN A 242 -11.36 12.17 1.07
CA ASN A 242 -10.09 12.86 1.31
C ASN A 242 -9.33 13.10 0.00
N LEU A 243 -9.39 12.13 -0.92
CA LEU A 243 -8.75 12.26 -2.23
C LEU A 243 -9.39 13.38 -3.04
N SER A 244 -10.73 13.51 -3.05
CA SER A 244 -11.41 14.63 -3.74
C SER A 244 -10.93 15.98 -3.21
N LYS A 245 -10.85 16.15 -1.88
CA LYS A 245 -10.30 17.39 -1.28
C LYS A 245 -8.85 17.65 -1.69
N ALA A 246 -8.04 16.58 -1.79
CA ALA A 246 -6.65 16.69 -2.24
C ALA A 246 -6.56 17.10 -3.72
N ILE A 247 -7.45 16.58 -4.56
CA ILE A 247 -7.58 16.94 -5.98
C ILE A 247 -7.98 18.42 -6.11
N ASP A 248 -8.98 18.88 -5.37
CA ASP A 248 -9.42 20.28 -5.41
C ASP A 248 -8.28 21.23 -5.05
N LEU A 249 -7.52 20.92 -4.01
CA LEU A 249 -6.33 21.68 -3.62
C LEU A 249 -5.26 21.68 -4.72
N PHE A 250 -5.03 20.53 -5.36
CA PHE A 250 -4.06 20.41 -6.43
C PHE A 250 -4.47 21.22 -7.66
N ILE A 251 -5.75 21.15 -8.06
CA ILE A 251 -6.29 21.94 -9.19
C ILE A 251 -6.13 23.43 -8.92
N LYS A 252 -6.50 23.90 -7.73
CA LYS A 252 -6.33 25.30 -7.31
C LYS A 252 -4.87 25.75 -7.43
N ASN A 253 -3.92 24.95 -6.98
CA ASN A 253 -2.50 25.24 -7.09
C ASN A 253 -2.04 25.26 -8.54
N LEU A 254 -2.47 24.29 -9.35
CA LEU A 254 -2.14 24.22 -10.77
C LEU A 254 -2.65 25.43 -11.55
N GLN A 255 -3.90 25.85 -11.30
CA GLN A 255 -4.48 27.06 -11.89
C GLN A 255 -3.70 28.32 -11.48
N SER A 256 -3.23 28.37 -10.21
CA SER A 256 -2.38 29.48 -9.74
C SER A 256 -1.03 29.54 -10.49
N PHE A 257 -0.40 28.38 -10.75
CA PHE A 257 0.79 28.31 -11.59
C PHE A 257 0.48 28.73 -13.04
N GLN A 258 -0.60 28.22 -13.63
CA GLN A 258 -1.02 28.55 -14.99
C GLN A 258 -1.23 30.07 -15.16
N LYS A 259 -1.90 30.73 -14.18
CA LYS A 259 -2.08 32.18 -14.17
C LYS A 259 -0.75 32.94 -14.20
N ASP A 260 0.21 32.53 -13.36
CA ASP A 260 1.52 33.19 -13.29
C ASP A 260 2.35 32.95 -14.57
N ILE A 261 2.25 31.77 -15.16
CA ILE A 261 2.91 31.45 -16.45
C ILE A 261 2.35 32.33 -17.57
N ARG A 262 1.02 32.41 -17.69
CA ARG A 262 0.38 33.28 -18.72
C ARG A 262 0.75 34.75 -18.58
N LYS A 263 0.87 35.22 -17.35
CA LYS A 263 1.24 36.61 -17.04
C LYS A 263 2.76 36.83 -17.04
N LYS A 264 3.56 35.82 -17.27
CA LYS A 264 5.03 35.86 -17.17
C LYS A 264 5.51 36.48 -15.85
N ASN A 265 4.80 36.17 -14.74
CA ASN A 265 5.07 36.74 -13.42
C ASN A 265 6.30 36.08 -12.78
N ASN A 266 7.49 36.57 -13.15
CA ASN A 266 8.77 36.04 -12.71
C ASN A 266 8.91 35.93 -11.19
N LYS A 267 8.53 37.01 -10.44
CA LYS A 267 8.68 37.08 -8.99
C LYS A 267 7.90 35.96 -8.27
N THR A 268 6.63 35.76 -8.64
CA THR A 268 5.77 34.77 -7.98
C THR A 268 6.14 33.34 -8.38
N ILE A 269 6.50 33.09 -9.63
CA ILE A 269 6.97 31.77 -10.09
C ILE A 269 8.22 31.37 -9.34
N ILE A 270 9.26 32.21 -9.27
CA ILE A 270 10.51 31.93 -8.56
C ILE A 270 10.24 31.65 -7.08
N LYS A 271 9.39 32.46 -6.42
CA LYS A 271 9.01 32.24 -5.02
C LYS A 271 8.36 30.86 -4.81
N LYS A 272 7.43 30.45 -5.67
CA LYS A 272 6.77 29.15 -5.60
C LYS A 272 7.79 28.02 -5.75
N LEU A 273 8.65 28.07 -6.78
CA LEU A 273 9.68 27.06 -7.02
C LEU A 273 10.67 26.93 -5.86
N LEU A 274 11.13 28.05 -5.29
CA LEU A 274 12.00 28.03 -4.12
C LEU A 274 11.34 27.38 -2.90
N ASN A 275 10.04 27.62 -2.69
CA ASN A 275 9.32 26.99 -1.57
C ASN A 275 9.24 25.47 -1.73
N THR A 276 9.01 24.95 -2.94
CA THR A 276 9.01 23.50 -3.18
C THR A 276 10.38 22.87 -2.98
N LYS A 277 11.47 23.56 -3.35
CA LYS A 277 12.84 23.09 -3.07
C LYS A 277 13.12 22.92 -1.57
N LYS A 278 12.55 23.77 -0.70
CA LYS A 278 12.66 23.60 0.77
C LYS A 278 12.03 22.29 1.25
N VAL A 279 10.89 21.90 0.69
CA VAL A 279 10.23 20.62 1.01
C VAL A 279 11.11 19.44 0.58
N ARG A 280 11.71 19.49 -0.62
CA ARG A 280 12.66 18.46 -1.09
C ARG A 280 13.84 18.31 -0.10
N ALA A 281 14.44 19.42 0.33
CA ALA A 281 15.53 19.40 1.30
C ALA A 281 15.10 18.76 2.64
N GLN A 282 13.85 18.95 3.07
CA GLN A 282 13.32 18.32 4.28
C GLN A 282 13.17 16.78 4.09
N ILE A 283 12.67 16.32 2.94
CA ILE A 283 12.55 14.90 2.62
C ILE A 283 13.92 14.21 2.68
N LEU A 284 14.96 14.82 2.11
CA LEU A 284 16.33 14.30 2.15
C LEU A 284 16.89 14.25 3.58
N ARG A 285 16.69 15.31 4.39
CA ARG A 285 17.09 15.32 5.80
C ARG A 285 16.43 14.20 6.62
N LEU A 286 15.19 13.86 6.32
CA LEU A 286 14.46 12.74 6.94
C LEU A 286 14.90 11.36 6.43
N LYS A 287 15.84 11.29 5.49
CA LYS A 287 16.34 10.05 4.85
C LYS A 287 15.21 9.22 4.21
N HIS A 288 14.20 9.91 3.67
CA HIS A 288 13.13 9.27 2.91
C HIS A 288 13.48 9.05 1.44
N ASP A 289 14.57 9.67 0.99
CA ASP A 289 15.12 9.52 -0.34
C ASP A 289 16.64 9.76 -0.34
N ILE A 290 17.31 9.46 -1.45
CA ILE A 290 18.74 9.65 -1.64
C ILE A 290 19.01 10.96 -2.40
N ASP A 291 20.12 11.61 -2.06
CA ASP A 291 20.58 12.83 -2.73
C ASP A 291 21.54 12.45 -3.89
N LYS A 292 20.95 11.81 -4.90
CA LYS A 292 21.68 11.45 -6.14
C LYS A 292 20.85 11.87 -7.36
N PRO A 293 21.49 12.40 -8.40
CA PRO A 293 20.81 12.63 -9.67
C PRO A 293 20.15 11.35 -10.18
N ASP A 294 19.05 11.49 -10.91
CA ASP A 294 18.32 10.40 -11.55
C ASP A 294 17.98 9.23 -10.59
N PHE A 295 17.72 9.56 -9.31
CA PHE A 295 17.47 8.58 -8.23
C PHE A 295 18.58 7.53 -8.05
N GLY A 296 19.82 7.86 -8.43
CA GLY A 296 20.97 6.96 -8.34
C GLY A 296 20.97 5.84 -9.38
N ARG A 297 20.17 5.98 -10.44
CA ARG A 297 20.23 5.09 -11.60
C ARG A 297 21.47 5.45 -12.42
N SER A 298 22.27 4.43 -12.77
CA SER A 298 23.25 4.53 -13.86
C SER A 298 22.50 4.60 -15.19
N ASN A 299 22.85 5.55 -16.04
CA ASN A 299 22.36 5.61 -17.41
C ASN A 299 22.78 4.37 -18.19
#